data_0551be79bb00478e76f70b3ec97a5731
#
_entry.id   0551be79bb00478e76f70b3ec97a5731
#
_cell.length_a   1.000
_cell.length_b   1.000
_cell.length_c   1.000
_cell.angle_alpha   90.00
_cell.angle_beta   90.00
_cell.angle_gamma   90.00
#
_symmetry.space_group_name_H-M   'P 1'
#
loop_
_entity.id
_entity.type
_entity.pdbx_description
1 polymer ?
#
loop_
_entity_poly.entity_id
_entity_poly.type
_entity_poly.pdbx_seq_one_letter_code
_entity_poly.pdbx_strand_id
1 'polypeptide(L)'
;ADGTLGDSEITSTSYVCVPGVNSVSNSELLTSLNNEWFVAAKSEVENNKAVWMNATSGESTASSRASFTATVNSQEELKAMVANLRGKAKNIILFVGDGMGVSTVTAARILDGQMNGLAGEENQLSFDKFPFSGLSKTYNVDAQTPDSAGTMTAMMSGIKTDVGVIGVDEDIERGDCSTVVGNELVTALELAEIAGKSTGIISTARITHATPAATYAKSADRNWEDISDMPEDAITAGCSDIAEQLVNFEANLEANFEGLDVDGLEVVMGGGRRHFLPRDEAFNSPDAASSVEGDRTDGRDLTAEWQAMYENGVYIYDKSGFDGLDTETTERIFALFNESHMQYEADRGNDIAGEPSIAEMTSAAIKVLDNNEEGFFLMVESGRIDHAHHAGNAYGALYDTIAFAEAVDTADKLTDDEETLIIVTADHGHVFTIAGYPKRGNPILGKVVNVGSDEAATAADGTPYTTLGYTNGLGFRNLGDVTNSDASYLEGPDTGRKDITDVDTTTPGYHQEALIPLGSETHSGEDVGIYAKGPGAFLVNGTNEQSVIFHVIDFAGDFVSQAENAME
;
A
#
# COMPACT_ATOMS: atom_id res chain seq x y z
N ALA A 1 -2.87 -19.12 27.88
CA ALA A 1 -2.51 -20.52 28.16
C ALA A 1 -0.99 -20.58 28.16
N ASP A 2 -0.44 -20.90 29.31
CA ASP A 2 0.96 -21.11 29.58
C ASP A 2 1.44 -22.32 28.78
N GLY A 3 2.13 -22.07 27.70
CA GLY A 3 2.80 -23.08 26.88
C GLY A 3 4.24 -22.62 26.66
N THR A 4 5.10 -22.94 27.63
CA THR A 4 6.55 -22.93 27.42
C THR A 4 6.89 -23.85 26.25
N LEU A 5 7.12 -23.27 25.07
CA LEU A 5 7.84 -23.95 23.99
C LEU A 5 9.29 -24.04 24.44
N GLY A 6 9.79 -25.28 24.48
CA GLY A 6 11.16 -25.54 24.90
C GLY A 6 12.16 -24.92 23.92
N ASP A 7 13.30 -24.49 24.47
CA ASP A 7 14.47 -24.02 23.76
C ASP A 7 14.85 -24.98 22.62
N SER A 8 14.34 -24.74 21.43
CA SER A 8 14.94 -25.16 20.19
C SER A 8 15.71 -23.95 19.67
N GLU A 9 17.01 -24.04 19.60
CA GLU A 9 17.85 -23.05 18.94
C GLU A 9 17.23 -22.70 17.58
N ILE A 10 16.67 -21.49 17.49
CA ILE A 10 16.26 -20.88 16.23
C ILE A 10 17.57 -20.47 15.56
N THR A 11 18.07 -21.30 14.67
CA THR A 11 19.14 -20.87 13.77
C THR A 11 18.48 -20.06 12.68
N SER A 12 18.41 -18.73 12.85
CA SER A 12 18.13 -17.81 11.76
C SER A 12 19.32 -17.90 10.80
N THR A 13 19.09 -18.38 9.60
CA THR A 13 20.05 -18.25 8.51
C THR A 13 19.65 -17.04 7.68
N SER A 14 20.55 -16.15 7.57
CA SER A 14 20.37 -14.77 7.17
C SER A 14 20.79 -14.56 5.74
N TYR A 15 20.11 -13.66 5.06
CA TYR A 15 20.61 -12.99 3.88
C TYR A 15 21.86 -12.20 4.24
N VAL A 16 22.91 -12.35 3.47
CA VAL A 16 24.13 -11.59 3.64
C VAL A 16 24.31 -10.71 2.42
N CYS A 17 23.90 -9.46 2.50
CA CYS A 17 24.33 -8.42 1.58
C CYS A 17 25.79 -8.05 1.84
N VAL A 18 26.71 -8.96 1.50
CA VAL A 18 28.14 -8.65 1.47
C VAL A 18 28.72 -9.24 0.20
N PRO A 19 29.33 -8.45 -0.69
CA PRO A 19 29.99 -8.98 -1.88
C PRO A 19 31.06 -10.00 -1.45
N GLY A 20 30.83 -11.27 -1.72
CA GLY A 20 31.82 -12.33 -1.60
C GLY A 20 31.73 -13.27 -0.39
N VAL A 21 30.63 -13.34 0.34
CA VAL A 21 30.50 -14.28 1.46
C VAL A 21 29.27 -15.19 1.30
N ASN A 22 29.54 -16.43 0.99
CA ASN A 22 28.73 -17.64 1.11
C ASN A 22 27.32 -17.61 0.49
N SER A 23 27.21 -18.30 -0.64
CA SER A 23 25.96 -18.79 -1.19
C SER A 23 25.11 -19.50 -0.14
N VAL A 24 23.88 -19.03 0.04
CA VAL A 24 22.84 -19.76 0.74
C VAL A 24 22.43 -20.94 -0.14
N SER A 25 22.27 -22.13 0.40
CA SER A 25 21.79 -23.26 -0.40
C SER A 25 20.32 -23.06 -0.74
N ASN A 26 19.88 -23.53 -1.92
CA ASN A 26 18.51 -23.42 -2.39
C ASN A 26 17.45 -23.92 -1.39
N SER A 27 17.82 -24.84 -0.49
CA SER A 27 16.98 -25.33 0.61
C SER A 27 16.74 -24.31 1.74
N GLU A 28 17.37 -23.12 1.69
CA GLU A 28 17.34 -22.07 2.72
C GLU A 28 16.65 -20.81 2.23
N LEU A 29 15.94 -20.85 1.10
CA LEU A 29 15.24 -19.72 0.50
C LEU A 29 14.28 -19.00 1.47
N LEU A 30 13.65 -19.77 2.37
CA LEU A 30 12.78 -19.23 3.42
C LEU A 30 13.32 -19.65 4.79
N THR A 31 14.35 -19.00 5.26
CA THR A 31 14.87 -19.17 6.63
C THR A 31 13.87 -18.78 7.69
N SER A 32 12.92 -17.91 7.33
CA SER A 32 11.77 -17.49 8.11
C SER A 32 10.71 -18.59 8.34
N LEU A 33 10.83 -19.79 7.78
CA LEU A 33 9.85 -20.88 7.95
C LEU A 33 9.55 -21.22 9.42
N ASN A 34 10.47 -20.93 10.32
CA ASN A 34 10.33 -21.16 11.76
C ASN A 34 9.95 -19.92 12.56
N ASN A 35 9.87 -18.74 11.94
CA ASN A 35 9.42 -17.52 12.61
C ASN A 35 7.97 -17.72 13.09
N GLU A 36 7.67 -17.28 14.33
CA GLU A 36 6.36 -17.53 14.96
C GLU A 36 5.21 -16.84 14.24
N TRP A 37 5.44 -15.63 13.69
CA TRP A 37 4.44 -14.89 12.91
C TRP A 37 4.15 -15.58 11.59
N PHE A 38 5.18 -16.05 10.89
CA PHE A 38 5.04 -16.81 9.64
C PHE A 38 4.25 -18.10 9.86
N VAL A 39 4.59 -18.86 10.89
CA VAL A 39 3.92 -20.14 11.23
C VAL A 39 2.47 -19.87 11.65
N ALA A 40 2.21 -18.83 12.45
CA ALA A 40 0.87 -18.49 12.89
C ALA A 40 -0.01 -18.08 11.69
N ALA A 41 0.46 -17.19 10.83
CA ALA A 41 -0.26 -16.74 9.65
C ALA A 41 -0.53 -17.87 8.65
N LYS A 42 0.45 -18.73 8.40
CA LYS A 42 0.27 -19.94 7.57
C LYS A 42 -0.80 -20.87 8.15
N SER A 43 -0.82 -21.02 9.47
CA SER A 43 -1.86 -21.81 10.16
C SER A 43 -3.25 -21.20 10.01
N GLU A 44 -3.39 -19.87 10.02
CA GLU A 44 -4.68 -19.20 9.76
C GLU A 44 -5.18 -19.48 8.33
N VAL A 45 -4.31 -19.42 7.33
CA VAL A 45 -4.67 -19.77 5.94
C VAL A 45 -5.13 -21.22 5.82
N GLU A 46 -4.43 -22.19 6.44
CA GLU A 46 -4.86 -23.58 6.42
C GLU A 46 -6.19 -23.80 7.16
N ASN A 47 -6.44 -23.06 8.23
CA ASN A 47 -7.73 -23.09 8.91
C ASN A 47 -8.85 -22.52 8.02
N ASN A 48 -8.64 -21.38 7.38
CA ASN A 48 -9.57 -20.77 6.45
C ASN A 48 -9.88 -21.71 5.28
N LYS A 49 -8.85 -22.33 4.72
CA LYS A 49 -8.97 -23.36 3.67
C LYS A 49 -9.80 -24.56 4.16
N ALA A 50 -9.55 -25.06 5.37
CA ALA A 50 -10.31 -26.17 5.95
C ALA A 50 -11.79 -25.83 6.15
N VAL A 51 -12.11 -24.61 6.60
CA VAL A 51 -13.49 -24.12 6.73
C VAL A 51 -14.21 -24.17 5.38
N TRP A 52 -13.57 -23.71 4.31
CA TRP A 52 -14.11 -23.72 2.96
C TRP A 52 -14.26 -25.13 2.38
N MET A 53 -13.25 -25.97 2.55
CA MET A 53 -13.28 -27.36 2.10
C MET A 53 -14.44 -28.13 2.76
N ASN A 54 -14.66 -27.93 4.05
CA ASN A 54 -15.77 -28.55 4.78
C ASN A 54 -17.14 -27.98 4.35
N ALA A 55 -17.25 -26.68 4.13
CA ALA A 55 -18.46 -26.03 3.63
C ALA A 55 -18.90 -26.56 2.26
N THR A 56 -17.94 -26.90 1.39
CA THR A 56 -18.19 -27.39 0.03
C THR A 56 -18.38 -28.91 -0.05
N SER A 57 -17.94 -29.69 0.95
CA SER A 57 -18.09 -31.14 1.02
C SER A 57 -19.49 -31.61 1.47
N GLY A 58 -20.35 -30.70 1.93
CA GLY A 58 -21.69 -31.01 2.41
C GLY A 58 -21.78 -31.46 3.88
N GLU A 59 -20.65 -31.49 4.60
CA GLU A 59 -20.58 -31.87 6.03
C GLU A 59 -20.70 -30.68 7.00
N SER A 60 -20.99 -29.49 6.49
CA SER A 60 -20.99 -28.24 7.25
C SER A 60 -22.20 -28.04 8.13
N THR A 61 -22.00 -27.56 9.35
CA THR A 61 -23.04 -27.10 10.27
C THR A 61 -23.68 -25.78 9.78
N ALA A 62 -24.93 -25.54 10.19
CA ALA A 62 -25.79 -24.46 9.66
C ALA A 62 -25.21 -23.02 9.73
N SER A 63 -24.15 -22.75 10.50
CA SER A 63 -23.57 -21.42 10.65
C SER A 63 -22.67 -20.98 9.50
N SER A 64 -22.04 -21.92 8.79
CA SER A 64 -21.18 -21.64 7.64
C SER A 64 -21.95 -21.41 6.32
N ARG A 65 -23.26 -21.64 6.32
CA ARG A 65 -24.12 -21.44 5.14
C ARG A 65 -24.62 -19.99 4.96
N ALA A 66 -24.57 -19.17 6.00
CA ALA A 66 -25.28 -17.89 6.00
C ALA A 66 -24.60 -16.78 5.18
N SER A 67 -23.29 -16.85 4.94
CA SER A 67 -22.56 -15.79 4.25
C SER A 67 -22.49 -15.95 2.74
N PHE A 68 -22.81 -17.14 2.20
CA PHE A 68 -22.58 -17.46 0.78
C PHE A 68 -23.84 -17.48 -0.11
N THR A 69 -25.01 -17.24 0.42
CA THR A 69 -26.29 -17.46 -0.30
C THR A 69 -26.75 -16.31 -1.20
N ALA A 70 -26.03 -15.19 -1.25
CA ALA A 70 -26.52 -14.00 -1.95
C ALA A 70 -26.25 -13.96 -3.47
N THR A 71 -25.30 -14.74 -4.01
CA THR A 71 -24.86 -14.61 -5.40
C THR A 71 -24.88 -15.90 -6.24
N VAL A 72 -25.08 -17.07 -5.65
CA VAL A 72 -25.01 -18.36 -6.38
C VAL A 72 -26.38 -19.01 -6.39
N ASN A 73 -26.96 -19.20 -7.58
CA ASN A 73 -28.33 -19.69 -7.76
C ASN A 73 -28.44 -21.22 -7.85
N SER A 74 -27.32 -21.94 -7.92
CA SER A 74 -27.32 -23.41 -7.97
C SER A 74 -26.09 -24.02 -7.31
N GLN A 75 -26.22 -25.30 -6.90
CA GLN A 75 -25.09 -26.05 -6.35
C GLN A 75 -24.00 -26.35 -7.40
N GLU A 76 -24.34 -26.31 -8.68
CA GLU A 76 -23.41 -26.50 -9.79
C GLU A 76 -22.60 -25.23 -10.06
N GLU A 77 -23.23 -24.05 -9.99
CA GLU A 77 -22.55 -22.76 -10.02
C GLU A 77 -21.57 -22.61 -8.85
N LEU A 78 -21.98 -23.00 -7.64
CA LEU A 78 -21.09 -23.00 -6.48
C LEU A 78 -19.88 -23.91 -6.69
N LYS A 79 -20.08 -25.12 -7.22
CA LYS A 79 -18.97 -26.05 -7.50
C LYS A 79 -18.02 -25.53 -8.57
N ALA A 80 -18.55 -24.93 -9.63
CA ALA A 80 -17.76 -24.35 -10.70
C ALA A 80 -16.94 -23.17 -10.15
N MET A 81 -17.58 -22.27 -9.42
CA MET A 81 -16.91 -21.14 -8.76
C MET A 81 -15.79 -21.61 -7.80
N VAL A 82 -16.05 -22.62 -6.97
CA VAL A 82 -15.03 -23.18 -6.08
C VAL A 82 -13.91 -23.89 -6.85
N ALA A 83 -14.20 -24.52 -7.97
CA ALA A 83 -13.17 -25.13 -8.81
C ALA A 83 -12.24 -24.07 -9.41
N ASN A 84 -12.79 -22.95 -9.90
CA ASN A 84 -12.02 -21.81 -10.41
C ASN A 84 -11.18 -21.15 -9.31
N LEU A 85 -11.76 -20.96 -8.11
CA LEU A 85 -11.07 -20.39 -6.96
C LEU A 85 -9.90 -21.26 -6.44
N ARG A 86 -9.86 -22.55 -6.75
CA ARG A 86 -8.76 -23.46 -6.42
C ARG A 86 -7.64 -23.47 -7.45
N GLY A 87 -7.84 -22.80 -8.58
CA GLY A 87 -6.81 -22.61 -9.60
C GLY A 87 -5.62 -21.82 -9.05
N LYS A 88 -4.51 -21.90 -9.75
CA LYS A 88 -3.37 -21.02 -9.48
C LYS A 88 -3.55 -19.71 -10.22
N ALA A 89 -3.22 -18.61 -9.58
CA ALA A 89 -3.18 -17.31 -10.23
C ALA A 89 -1.94 -17.22 -11.13
N LYS A 90 -2.14 -16.82 -12.37
CA LYS A 90 -1.05 -16.39 -13.25
C LYS A 90 -0.54 -15.03 -12.81
N ASN A 91 -1.48 -14.12 -12.50
CA ASN A 91 -1.20 -12.75 -12.12
C ASN A 91 -1.69 -12.47 -10.69
N ILE A 92 -0.98 -11.61 -9.99
CA ILE A 92 -1.37 -11.13 -8.66
C ILE A 92 -1.25 -9.62 -8.61
N ILE A 93 -2.29 -8.95 -8.14
CA ILE A 93 -2.30 -7.50 -7.92
C ILE A 93 -2.68 -7.24 -6.46
N LEU A 94 -1.78 -6.60 -5.73
CA LEU A 94 -2.01 -6.12 -4.37
C LEU A 94 -2.24 -4.61 -4.39
N PHE A 95 -3.45 -4.18 -4.07
CA PHE A 95 -3.81 -2.79 -3.88
C PHE A 95 -3.78 -2.41 -2.40
N VAL A 96 -3.04 -1.36 -2.07
CA VAL A 96 -2.92 -0.83 -0.71
C VAL A 96 -3.37 0.63 -0.68
N GLY A 97 -4.48 0.90 0.00
CA GLY A 97 -4.87 2.28 0.34
C GLY A 97 -4.22 2.65 1.66
N ASP A 98 -3.14 3.44 1.64
CA ASP A 98 -2.43 3.83 2.84
C ASP A 98 -3.35 4.63 3.77
N GLY A 99 -3.49 4.20 5.01
CA GLY A 99 -4.38 4.81 5.98
C GLY A 99 -5.89 4.68 5.68
N MET A 100 -6.29 3.83 4.72
CA MET A 100 -7.68 3.66 4.28
C MET A 100 -8.50 2.80 5.25
N GLY A 101 -8.76 3.32 6.45
CA GLY A 101 -9.60 2.67 7.45
C GLY A 101 -11.06 2.48 7.01
N VAL A 102 -11.83 1.69 7.77
CA VAL A 102 -13.24 1.38 7.45
C VAL A 102 -14.09 2.65 7.35
N SER A 103 -13.85 3.65 8.19
CA SER A 103 -14.57 4.94 8.14
C SER A 103 -14.25 5.71 6.86
N THR A 104 -13.02 5.64 6.38
CA THR A 104 -12.56 6.26 5.12
C THR A 104 -13.29 5.64 3.93
N VAL A 105 -13.30 4.31 3.82
CA VAL A 105 -14.04 3.57 2.78
C VAL A 105 -15.52 3.94 2.78
N THR A 106 -16.15 3.98 3.98
CA THR A 106 -17.57 4.31 4.10
C THR A 106 -17.86 5.75 3.65
N ALA A 107 -17.03 6.71 4.07
CA ALA A 107 -17.22 8.12 3.70
C ALA A 107 -16.96 8.36 2.20
N ALA A 108 -15.92 7.75 1.63
CA ALA A 108 -15.59 7.83 0.21
C ALA A 108 -16.71 7.24 -0.67
N ARG A 109 -17.27 6.09 -0.30
CA ARG A 109 -18.41 5.48 -0.98
C ARG A 109 -19.62 6.41 -0.99
N ILE A 110 -19.93 7.06 0.13
CA ILE A 110 -21.04 8.04 0.22
C ILE A 110 -20.75 9.25 -0.66
N LEU A 111 -19.50 9.78 -0.62
CA LEU A 111 -19.12 10.95 -1.42
C LEU A 111 -19.22 10.63 -2.92
N ASP A 112 -18.69 9.50 -3.37
CA ASP A 112 -18.77 9.07 -4.77
C ASP A 112 -20.24 8.98 -5.24
N GLY A 113 -21.12 8.38 -4.45
CA GLY A 113 -22.56 8.37 -4.76
C GLY A 113 -23.18 9.77 -4.83
N GLN A 114 -22.78 10.69 -3.94
CA GLN A 114 -23.26 12.08 -3.94
C GLN A 114 -22.73 12.85 -5.15
N MET A 115 -21.49 12.65 -5.56
CA MET A 115 -20.92 13.24 -6.79
C MET A 115 -21.69 12.78 -8.03
N ASN A 116 -22.25 11.56 -8.01
CA ASN A 116 -23.10 11.00 -9.06
C ASN A 116 -24.59 11.37 -8.92
N GLY A 117 -24.93 12.31 -8.03
CA GLY A 117 -26.30 12.82 -7.84
C GLY A 117 -27.25 11.91 -7.06
N LEU A 118 -26.69 10.92 -6.35
CA LEU A 118 -27.42 10.00 -5.49
C LEU A 118 -27.42 10.50 -4.02
N ALA A 119 -28.10 9.77 -3.14
CA ALA A 119 -28.01 10.03 -1.70
C ALA A 119 -26.63 9.61 -1.13
N GLY A 120 -26.04 8.58 -1.67
CA GLY A 120 -24.69 8.11 -1.42
C GLY A 120 -24.61 6.81 -0.61
N GLU A 121 -25.51 6.60 0.35
CA GLU A 121 -25.43 5.47 1.29
C GLU A 121 -25.56 4.09 0.61
N GLU A 122 -26.25 3.97 -0.53
CA GLU A 122 -26.40 2.75 -1.30
C GLU A 122 -25.36 2.57 -2.40
N ASN A 123 -24.47 3.55 -2.57
CA ASN A 123 -23.39 3.44 -3.55
C ASN A 123 -22.40 2.32 -3.17
N GLN A 124 -21.64 1.86 -4.14
CA GLN A 124 -20.59 0.87 -3.97
C GLN A 124 -19.34 1.30 -4.74
N LEU A 125 -18.20 1.32 -4.08
CA LEU A 125 -16.91 1.39 -4.74
C LEU A 125 -16.63 0.08 -5.49
N SER A 126 -15.65 0.05 -6.38
CA SER A 126 -15.34 -1.13 -7.20
C SER A 126 -15.10 -2.39 -6.36
N PHE A 127 -14.27 -2.28 -5.35
CA PHE A 127 -13.89 -3.40 -4.48
C PHE A 127 -14.96 -3.79 -3.44
N ASP A 128 -15.96 -2.94 -3.14
CA ASP A 128 -17.12 -3.34 -2.36
C ASP A 128 -17.91 -4.49 -2.99
N LYS A 129 -17.73 -4.70 -4.30
CA LYS A 129 -18.39 -5.74 -5.09
C LYS A 129 -17.62 -7.07 -5.11
N PHE A 130 -16.42 -7.12 -4.59
CA PHE A 130 -15.61 -8.33 -4.57
C PHE A 130 -16.26 -9.40 -3.70
N PRO A 131 -16.20 -10.69 -4.13
CA PRO A 131 -16.97 -11.75 -3.50
C PRO A 131 -16.46 -12.17 -2.11
N PHE A 132 -15.23 -11.84 -1.77
CA PHE A 132 -14.60 -12.20 -0.50
C PHE A 132 -14.14 -10.96 0.24
N SER A 133 -14.37 -10.95 1.55
CA SER A 133 -13.89 -9.88 2.43
C SER A 133 -13.63 -10.39 3.84
N GLY A 134 -12.72 -9.73 4.51
CA GLY A 134 -12.34 -9.96 5.89
C GLY A 134 -11.81 -8.69 6.55
N LEU A 135 -11.24 -8.82 7.72
CA LEU A 135 -10.54 -7.77 8.44
C LEU A 135 -9.08 -8.19 8.66
N SER A 136 -8.19 -7.21 8.69
CA SER A 136 -6.78 -7.34 9.02
C SER A 136 -6.47 -6.59 10.30
N LYS A 137 -5.75 -7.24 11.22
CA LYS A 137 -5.16 -6.61 12.41
C LYS A 137 -3.87 -5.91 11.99
N THR A 138 -3.72 -4.66 12.38
CA THR A 138 -2.69 -3.76 11.84
C THR A 138 -1.49 -3.50 12.75
N TYR A 139 -1.52 -3.89 14.03
CA TYR A 139 -0.47 -3.59 15.00
C TYR A 139 0.91 -4.12 14.58
N ASN A 140 1.98 -3.37 14.91
CA ASN A 140 3.36 -3.82 14.78
C ASN A 140 3.80 -4.59 16.04
N VAL A 141 4.95 -5.26 16.01
CA VAL A 141 5.41 -6.08 17.15
C VAL A 141 5.56 -5.23 18.41
N ASP A 142 6.09 -4.04 18.29
CA ASP A 142 6.37 -3.11 19.40
C ASP A 142 5.28 -2.04 19.62
N ALA A 143 4.23 -1.95 18.73
CA ALA A 143 3.26 -0.84 18.80
C ALA A 143 1.81 -1.28 18.56
N GLN A 144 0.88 -0.80 19.42
CA GLN A 144 -0.57 -1.00 19.24
C GLN A 144 -1.13 -0.24 18.05
N THR A 145 -0.55 0.92 17.73
CA THR A 145 -0.86 1.72 16.56
C THR A 145 0.33 1.61 15.61
N PRO A 146 0.12 1.09 14.40
CA PRO A 146 1.20 0.75 13.49
C PRO A 146 1.75 1.93 12.72
N ASP A 147 2.84 1.68 11.99
CA ASP A 147 3.27 2.48 10.87
C ASP A 147 3.31 1.66 9.58
N SER A 148 3.36 2.34 8.42
CA SER A 148 3.32 1.71 7.09
C SER A 148 4.52 0.81 6.82
N ALA A 149 5.69 1.06 7.44
CA ALA A 149 6.89 0.26 7.24
C ALA A 149 6.70 -1.18 7.76
N GLY A 150 6.29 -1.31 9.02
CA GLY A 150 6.06 -2.62 9.63
C GLY A 150 4.84 -3.34 9.07
N THR A 151 3.76 -2.61 8.74
CA THR A 151 2.56 -3.21 8.16
C THR A 151 2.81 -3.76 6.77
N MET A 152 3.48 -3.00 5.89
CA MET A 152 3.78 -3.50 4.55
C MET A 152 4.84 -4.60 4.56
N THR A 153 5.82 -4.53 5.45
CA THR A 153 6.75 -5.65 5.67
C THR A 153 5.99 -6.93 6.01
N ALA A 154 4.98 -6.86 6.90
CA ALA A 154 4.16 -8.02 7.23
C ALA A 154 3.36 -8.56 6.03
N MET A 155 2.80 -7.69 5.20
CA MET A 155 2.05 -8.08 4.00
C MET A 155 2.94 -8.72 2.94
N MET A 156 4.18 -8.26 2.81
CA MET A 156 5.10 -8.71 1.76
C MET A 156 5.96 -9.91 2.14
N SER A 157 6.18 -10.15 3.43
CA SER A 157 7.07 -11.24 3.90
C SER A 157 6.35 -12.33 4.71
N GLY A 158 5.14 -12.07 5.18
CA GLY A 158 4.44 -12.96 6.12
C GLY A 158 4.91 -12.84 7.57
N ILE A 159 5.75 -11.85 7.88
CA ILE A 159 6.37 -11.65 9.20
C ILE A 159 6.11 -10.23 9.68
N LYS A 160 5.59 -10.09 10.90
CA LYS A 160 5.46 -8.78 11.54
C LYS A 160 6.81 -8.31 12.08
N THR A 161 7.00 -7.00 12.08
CA THR A 161 8.21 -6.35 12.57
C THR A 161 7.89 -5.08 13.38
N ASP A 162 8.91 -4.39 13.84
CA ASP A 162 8.83 -3.17 14.62
C ASP A 162 8.47 -1.94 13.75
N VAL A 163 8.06 -0.87 14.44
CA VAL A 163 7.78 0.44 13.82
C VAL A 163 9.02 1.01 13.14
N GLY A 164 8.87 1.43 11.89
CA GLY A 164 9.86 2.24 11.19
C GLY A 164 11.02 1.46 10.57
N VAL A 165 10.95 0.14 10.50
CA VAL A 165 11.94 -0.70 9.81
C VAL A 165 11.31 -1.37 8.57
N ILE A 166 12.11 -1.70 7.56
CA ILE A 166 11.64 -2.14 6.25
C ILE A 166 12.30 -3.46 5.84
N GLY A 167 11.50 -4.48 5.53
CA GLY A 167 11.96 -5.75 4.95
C GLY A 167 12.90 -6.55 5.85
N VAL A 168 12.80 -6.36 7.17
CA VAL A 168 13.58 -7.02 8.22
C VAL A 168 12.64 -7.50 9.34
N ASP A 169 13.07 -8.50 10.11
CA ASP A 169 12.28 -9.06 11.22
C ASP A 169 12.39 -8.23 12.52
N GLU A 170 11.76 -8.71 13.60
CA GLU A 170 11.71 -8.03 14.90
C GLU A 170 13.01 -8.08 15.72
N ASP A 171 14.03 -8.81 15.30
CA ASP A 171 15.32 -8.89 15.99
C ASP A 171 16.25 -7.70 15.64
N ILE A 172 15.75 -6.74 14.85
CA ILE A 172 16.47 -5.53 14.45
C ILE A 172 16.38 -4.43 15.50
N GLU A 173 17.43 -3.59 15.60
CA GLU A 173 17.40 -2.32 16.35
C GLU A 173 17.26 -1.16 15.34
N ARG A 174 16.14 -0.43 15.42
CA ARG A 174 15.86 0.67 14.50
C ARG A 174 16.97 1.72 14.50
N GLY A 175 17.49 2.05 13.34
CA GLY A 175 18.60 2.99 13.13
C GLY A 175 19.99 2.37 13.29
N ASP A 176 20.11 1.09 13.65
CA ASP A 176 21.38 0.36 13.70
C ASP A 176 21.57 -0.54 12.48
N CYS A 177 22.36 -0.03 11.52
CA CYS A 177 22.73 -0.75 10.30
C CYS A 177 23.35 -2.14 10.58
N SER A 178 24.05 -2.32 11.70
CA SER A 178 24.74 -3.58 12.01
C SER A 178 23.78 -4.72 12.34
N THR A 179 22.51 -4.40 12.62
CA THR A 179 21.47 -5.39 12.92
C THR A 179 20.68 -5.82 11.70
N VAL A 180 20.88 -5.21 10.53
CA VAL A 180 20.19 -5.59 9.28
C VAL A 180 20.66 -6.95 8.80
N VAL A 181 22.00 -7.17 8.78
CA VAL A 181 22.58 -8.41 8.29
C VAL A 181 22.16 -9.58 9.16
N GLY A 182 21.39 -10.46 8.58
CA GLY A 182 20.88 -11.64 9.24
C GLY A 182 19.41 -11.59 9.59
N ASN A 183 18.78 -10.44 9.44
CA ASN A 183 17.39 -10.20 9.76
C ASN A 183 16.57 -9.77 8.52
N GLU A 184 17.17 -9.84 7.31
CA GLU A 184 16.48 -9.53 6.07
C GLU A 184 15.44 -10.59 5.73
N LEU A 185 14.28 -10.14 5.24
CA LEU A 185 13.15 -10.97 4.87
C LEU A 185 12.97 -11.02 3.35
N VAL A 186 12.64 -12.19 2.82
CA VAL A 186 12.23 -12.30 1.40
C VAL A 186 10.81 -11.81 1.23
N THR A 187 10.58 -11.03 0.20
CA THR A 187 9.26 -10.49 -0.12
C THR A 187 8.55 -11.29 -1.21
N ALA A 188 7.22 -11.16 -1.28
CA ALA A 188 6.42 -11.75 -2.34
C ALA A 188 6.84 -11.24 -3.74
N LEU A 189 7.32 -9.99 -3.84
CA LEU A 189 7.83 -9.42 -5.09
C LEU A 189 9.14 -10.09 -5.49
N GLU A 190 10.09 -10.24 -4.57
CA GLU A 190 11.35 -10.96 -4.82
C GLU A 190 11.10 -12.42 -5.23
N LEU A 191 10.15 -13.10 -4.58
CA LEU A 191 9.77 -14.47 -4.96
C LEU A 191 9.13 -14.53 -6.35
N ALA A 192 8.31 -13.55 -6.72
CA ALA A 192 7.73 -13.47 -8.06
C ALA A 192 8.80 -13.26 -9.13
N GLU A 193 9.77 -12.41 -8.86
CA GLU A 193 10.95 -12.16 -9.72
C GLU A 193 11.77 -13.44 -9.92
N ILE A 194 12.13 -14.13 -8.84
CA ILE A 194 12.85 -15.41 -8.89
C ILE A 194 12.05 -16.48 -9.65
N ALA A 195 10.73 -16.45 -9.56
CA ALA A 195 9.85 -17.35 -10.29
C ALA A 195 9.71 -17.00 -11.79
N GLY A 196 10.41 -15.97 -12.29
CA GLY A 196 10.40 -15.54 -13.69
C GLY A 196 9.15 -14.76 -14.11
N LYS A 197 8.44 -14.17 -13.16
CA LYS A 197 7.29 -13.29 -13.44
C LYS A 197 7.76 -11.86 -13.59
N SER A 198 7.06 -11.08 -14.42
CA SER A 198 7.26 -9.63 -14.43
C SER A 198 6.80 -9.01 -13.13
N THR A 199 7.51 -7.98 -12.67
CA THR A 199 7.24 -7.33 -11.38
C THR A 199 7.07 -5.83 -11.52
N GLY A 200 6.14 -5.27 -10.71
CA GLY A 200 5.84 -3.83 -10.78
C GLY A 200 5.41 -3.23 -9.45
N ILE A 201 5.76 -1.94 -9.30
CA ILE A 201 5.44 -1.12 -8.14
C ILE A 201 4.89 0.23 -8.61
N ILE A 202 3.72 0.60 -8.09
CA ILE A 202 3.10 1.90 -8.31
C ILE A 202 2.76 2.55 -6.98
N SER A 203 3.01 3.85 -6.84
CA SER A 203 2.55 4.64 -5.70
C SER A 203 2.22 6.07 -6.09
N THR A 204 1.24 6.67 -5.45
CA THR A 204 1.04 8.14 -5.46
C THR A 204 1.92 8.85 -4.44
N ALA A 205 2.60 8.10 -3.55
CA ALA A 205 3.67 8.62 -2.68
C ALA A 205 5.03 8.63 -3.41
N ARG A 206 6.10 8.94 -2.68
CA ARG A 206 7.46 8.70 -3.16
C ARG A 206 7.68 7.19 -3.27
N ILE A 207 8.33 6.75 -4.33
CA ILE A 207 8.60 5.31 -4.53
C ILE A 207 9.59 4.74 -3.49
N THR A 208 10.28 5.62 -2.78
CA THR A 208 11.16 5.33 -1.66
C THR A 208 10.46 5.39 -0.30
N HIS A 209 9.18 5.81 -0.25
CA HIS A 209 8.37 5.82 0.97
C HIS A 209 8.14 4.39 1.49
N ALA A 210 7.80 4.25 2.75
CA ALA A 210 7.81 2.97 3.47
C ALA A 210 7.03 1.85 2.78
N THR A 211 5.81 2.11 2.29
CA THR A 211 4.94 1.10 1.68
C THR A 211 5.52 0.52 0.39
N PRO A 212 5.88 1.32 -0.64
CA PRO A 212 6.54 0.76 -1.81
C PRO A 212 7.93 0.20 -1.49
N ALA A 213 8.71 0.85 -0.61
CA ALA A 213 10.05 0.39 -0.24
C ALA A 213 10.06 -1.01 0.39
N ALA A 214 9.05 -1.36 1.19
CA ALA A 214 8.97 -2.68 1.82
C ALA A 214 8.72 -3.83 0.83
N THR A 215 8.50 -3.54 -0.45
CA THR A 215 8.44 -4.57 -1.50
C THR A 215 9.83 -5.03 -1.94
N TYR A 216 10.85 -4.15 -1.87
CA TYR A 216 12.19 -4.39 -2.45
C TYR A 216 13.37 -4.09 -1.53
N ALA A 217 13.20 -3.22 -0.53
CA ALA A 217 14.31 -2.75 0.30
C ALA A 217 14.40 -3.46 1.65
N LYS A 218 15.61 -3.44 2.22
CA LYS A 218 15.95 -3.91 3.57
C LYS A 218 16.63 -2.76 4.30
N SER A 219 15.95 -2.16 5.30
CA SER A 219 16.47 -0.98 5.97
C SER A 219 16.15 -0.95 7.46
N ALA A 220 17.14 -0.56 8.26
CA ALA A 220 16.98 -0.33 9.68
C ALA A 220 16.18 0.94 10.02
N ASP A 221 15.98 1.84 9.06
CA ASP A 221 15.08 2.99 9.23
C ASP A 221 14.40 3.35 7.90
N ARG A 222 13.08 3.51 7.93
CA ARG A 222 12.25 3.92 6.79
C ARG A 222 12.62 5.31 6.23
N ASN A 223 13.29 6.13 7.02
CA ASN A 223 13.69 7.47 6.62
C ASN A 223 15.01 7.50 5.82
N TRP A 224 15.69 6.38 5.64
CA TRP A 224 16.92 6.32 4.83
C TRP A 224 16.58 6.23 3.34
N GLU A 225 15.78 7.20 2.87
CA GLU A 225 15.30 7.21 1.48
C GLU A 225 16.43 7.44 0.47
N ASP A 226 17.42 8.29 0.83
CA ASP A 226 18.68 8.46 0.10
C ASP A 226 19.85 8.60 1.08
N ILE A 227 21.07 8.68 0.52
CA ILE A 227 22.29 8.75 1.31
C ILE A 227 22.38 9.99 2.20
N SER A 228 21.68 11.10 1.90
CA SER A 228 21.69 12.30 2.73
C SER A 228 20.89 12.13 4.02
N ASP A 229 19.98 11.16 4.07
CA ASP A 229 19.14 10.82 5.21
C ASP A 229 19.83 9.84 6.16
N MET A 230 20.90 9.19 5.70
CA MET A 230 21.61 8.17 6.48
C MET A 230 22.64 8.78 7.43
N PRO A 231 22.75 8.27 8.67
CA PRO A 231 23.83 8.65 9.55
C PRO A 231 25.18 8.11 9.05
N GLU A 232 26.28 8.84 9.36
CA GLU A 232 27.63 8.52 8.87
C GLU A 232 28.13 7.12 9.27
N ASP A 233 27.70 6.63 10.43
CA ASP A 233 28.02 5.28 10.92
C ASP A 233 27.33 4.20 10.13
N ALA A 234 26.07 4.39 9.69
CA ALA A 234 25.36 3.45 8.81
C ALA A 234 26.02 3.39 7.43
N ILE A 235 26.38 4.55 6.85
CA ILE A 235 27.11 4.60 5.57
C ILE A 235 28.47 3.90 5.70
N THR A 236 29.20 4.14 6.79
CA THR A 236 30.50 3.51 7.03
C THR A 236 30.39 2.00 7.26
N ALA A 237 29.28 1.55 7.86
CA ALA A 237 28.99 0.13 8.06
C ALA A 237 28.60 -0.59 6.76
N GLY A 238 28.25 0.14 5.70
CA GLY A 238 27.97 -0.40 4.35
C GLY A 238 26.50 -0.66 4.09
N CYS A 239 25.57 -0.07 4.85
CA CYS A 239 24.16 -0.06 4.47
C CYS A 239 23.94 0.82 3.23
N SER A 240 23.07 0.38 2.34
CA SER A 240 22.61 1.14 1.19
C SER A 240 21.30 1.87 1.51
N ASP A 241 21.14 3.06 0.94
CA ASP A 241 19.86 3.78 1.01
C ASP A 241 18.77 3.09 0.16
N ILE A 242 17.51 3.45 0.41
CA ILE A 242 16.35 2.83 -0.22
C ILE A 242 16.35 3.06 -1.74
N ALA A 243 16.68 4.27 -2.22
CA ALA A 243 16.73 4.58 -3.65
C ALA A 243 17.84 3.78 -4.37
N GLU A 244 19.00 3.62 -3.74
CA GLU A 244 20.08 2.78 -4.27
C GLU A 244 19.65 1.30 -4.35
N GLN A 245 18.94 0.79 -3.33
CA GLN A 245 18.45 -0.60 -3.34
C GLN A 245 17.45 -0.84 -4.47
N LEU A 246 16.60 0.14 -4.81
CA LEU A 246 15.67 0.03 -5.93
C LEU A 246 16.43 -0.14 -7.27
N VAL A 247 17.39 0.72 -7.53
CA VAL A 247 18.14 0.70 -8.80
C VAL A 247 19.01 -0.55 -8.91
N ASN A 248 19.55 -1.03 -7.80
CA ASN A 248 20.37 -2.24 -7.75
C ASN A 248 19.57 -3.51 -7.44
N PHE A 249 18.24 -3.52 -7.57
CA PHE A 249 17.37 -4.62 -7.15
C PHE A 249 17.80 -5.97 -7.76
N GLU A 250 17.99 -6.04 -9.08
CA GLU A 250 18.49 -7.21 -9.81
C GLU A 250 19.81 -7.72 -9.21
N ALA A 251 20.83 -6.84 -9.16
CA ALA A 251 22.15 -7.21 -8.66
C ALA A 251 22.16 -7.64 -7.18
N ASN A 252 21.31 -7.02 -6.35
CA ASN A 252 21.17 -7.38 -4.94
C ASN A 252 20.53 -8.77 -4.79
N LEU A 253 19.50 -9.06 -5.58
CA LEU A 253 18.81 -10.34 -5.55
C LEU A 253 19.72 -11.47 -6.02
N GLU A 254 20.46 -11.26 -7.12
CA GLU A 254 21.45 -12.22 -7.62
C GLU A 254 22.63 -12.45 -6.65
N ALA A 255 23.05 -11.40 -5.95
CA ALA A 255 24.11 -11.52 -4.95
C ALA A 255 23.69 -12.35 -3.73
N ASN A 256 22.39 -12.37 -3.42
CA ASN A 256 21.84 -13.14 -2.30
C ASN A 256 21.67 -14.62 -2.62
N PHE A 257 21.52 -14.99 -3.90
CA PHE A 257 21.26 -16.37 -4.34
C PHE A 257 22.24 -16.81 -5.43
N GLU A 258 23.11 -17.77 -5.11
CA GLU A 258 24.14 -18.27 -6.05
C GLU A 258 23.51 -18.92 -7.28
N GLY A 259 23.82 -18.37 -8.46
CA GLY A 259 23.39 -18.90 -9.75
C GLY A 259 22.03 -18.39 -10.21
N LEU A 260 21.41 -17.47 -9.47
CA LEU A 260 20.22 -16.78 -9.90
C LEU A 260 20.57 -15.82 -11.05
N ASP A 261 19.69 -15.75 -12.06
CA ASP A 261 19.76 -14.85 -13.21
C ASP A 261 18.34 -14.30 -13.39
N VAL A 262 18.10 -13.09 -12.90
CA VAL A 262 16.83 -12.37 -12.96
C VAL A 262 16.99 -11.13 -13.80
N ASP A 263 15.92 -10.53 -14.23
CA ASP A 263 16.00 -9.37 -15.12
C ASP A 263 15.56 -8.04 -14.47
N GLY A 264 15.15 -8.07 -13.20
CA GLY A 264 14.82 -6.92 -12.38
C GLY A 264 13.44 -6.32 -12.67
N LEU A 265 13.07 -5.24 -11.96
CA LEU A 265 11.73 -4.66 -12.02
C LEU A 265 11.38 -4.10 -13.41
N GLU A 266 10.23 -4.50 -13.97
CA GLU A 266 9.73 -3.97 -15.24
C GLU A 266 9.02 -2.64 -15.08
N VAL A 267 8.29 -2.44 -14.00
CA VAL A 267 7.50 -1.22 -13.82
C VAL A 267 7.72 -0.62 -12.44
N VAL A 268 8.22 0.61 -12.43
CA VAL A 268 8.31 1.45 -11.23
C VAL A 268 7.73 2.81 -11.58
N MET A 269 6.62 3.21 -10.93
CA MET A 269 6.00 4.51 -11.18
C MET A 269 5.56 5.16 -9.86
N GLY A 270 5.93 6.43 -9.65
CA GLY A 270 5.54 7.18 -8.47
C GLY A 270 6.17 8.57 -8.39
N GLY A 271 6.26 9.10 -7.16
CA GLY A 271 7.00 10.32 -6.85
C GLY A 271 8.40 10.02 -6.30
N GLY A 272 9.08 11.06 -5.77
CA GLY A 272 10.34 10.91 -5.03
C GLY A 272 11.61 11.12 -5.86
N ARG A 273 11.52 11.79 -6.99
CA ARG A 273 12.65 12.02 -7.92
C ARG A 273 13.88 12.59 -7.21
N ARG A 274 13.72 13.42 -6.18
CA ARG A 274 14.81 14.02 -5.41
C ARG A 274 15.77 12.99 -4.79
N HIS A 275 15.30 11.83 -4.41
CA HIS A 275 16.14 10.79 -3.78
C HIS A 275 17.05 10.06 -4.78
N PHE A 276 16.77 10.23 -6.07
CA PHE A 276 17.53 9.62 -7.17
C PHE A 276 18.52 10.58 -7.85
N LEU A 277 18.43 11.90 -7.57
CA LEU A 277 19.22 12.93 -8.21
C LEU A 277 20.30 13.49 -7.27
N PRO A 278 21.49 13.86 -7.83
CA PRO A 278 22.52 14.52 -7.04
C PRO A 278 22.07 15.92 -6.58
N ARG A 279 22.58 16.36 -5.44
CA ARG A 279 22.30 17.68 -4.87
C ARG A 279 23.04 18.79 -5.63
N ASP A 280 22.66 18.98 -6.88
CA ASP A 280 23.22 19.98 -7.81
C ASP A 280 22.13 20.49 -8.74
N GLU A 281 21.97 21.83 -8.85
CA GLU A 281 20.97 22.46 -9.71
C GLU A 281 21.08 22.08 -11.20
N ALA A 282 22.24 21.58 -11.63
CA ALA A 282 22.46 21.13 -13.01
C ALA A 282 21.64 19.87 -13.37
N PHE A 283 21.17 19.15 -12.37
CA PHE A 283 20.35 17.93 -12.52
C PHE A 283 18.86 18.18 -12.29
N ASN A 284 18.46 19.42 -12.01
CA ASN A 284 17.06 19.75 -11.85
C ASN A 284 16.27 19.39 -13.10
N SER A 285 15.13 18.73 -12.90
CA SER A 285 14.13 18.54 -13.95
C SER A 285 13.49 19.89 -14.33
N PRO A 286 12.84 19.98 -15.50
CA PRO A 286 12.21 21.24 -15.93
C PRO A 286 11.09 21.75 -15.02
N ASP A 287 10.49 20.87 -14.22
CA ASP A 287 9.39 21.13 -13.29
C ASP A 287 9.82 21.19 -11.82
N ALA A 288 11.13 21.23 -11.55
CA ALA A 288 11.64 21.29 -10.18
C ALA A 288 10.98 22.40 -9.37
N ALA A 289 10.36 22.05 -8.25
CA ALA A 289 9.74 23.00 -7.32
C ALA A 289 10.79 23.65 -6.41
N SER A 290 11.87 22.93 -6.12
CA SER A 290 13.01 23.38 -5.31
C SER A 290 14.09 24.03 -6.16
N SER A 291 14.90 24.92 -5.58
CA SER A 291 16.06 25.52 -6.27
C SER A 291 17.14 24.49 -6.60
N VAL A 292 17.26 23.46 -5.80
CA VAL A 292 18.05 22.24 -6.04
C VAL A 292 17.12 21.08 -5.75
N GLU A 293 16.80 20.30 -6.77
CA GLU A 293 15.80 19.23 -6.67
C GLU A 293 16.37 17.98 -5.98
N GLY A 294 17.56 17.55 -6.36
CA GLY A 294 18.19 16.35 -5.83
C GLY A 294 18.71 16.52 -4.40
N ASP A 295 18.57 15.47 -3.60
CA ASP A 295 19.02 15.44 -2.20
C ASP A 295 20.34 14.66 -2.02
N ARG A 296 20.72 13.78 -2.98
CA ARG A 296 21.88 12.89 -2.84
C ARG A 296 23.20 13.65 -2.70
N THR A 297 23.95 13.31 -1.65
CA THR A 297 25.24 13.94 -1.32
C THR A 297 26.45 13.20 -1.90
N ASP A 298 26.27 12.01 -2.48
CA ASP A 298 27.32 11.21 -3.12
C ASP A 298 27.61 11.62 -4.57
N GLY A 299 26.78 12.51 -5.14
CA GLY A 299 26.93 13.00 -6.50
C GLY A 299 26.46 12.03 -7.58
N ARG A 300 25.78 10.93 -7.21
CA ARG A 300 25.24 9.95 -8.17
C ARG A 300 23.89 10.41 -8.72
N ASP A 301 23.69 10.18 -10.02
CA ASP A 301 22.40 10.26 -10.70
C ASP A 301 21.88 8.84 -10.94
N LEU A 302 21.06 8.36 -10.03
CA LEU A 302 20.53 6.99 -10.08
C LEU A 302 19.57 6.78 -11.24
N THR A 303 18.93 7.86 -11.77
CA THR A 303 18.08 7.75 -12.96
C THR A 303 18.90 7.47 -14.21
N ALA A 304 20.07 8.11 -14.34
CA ALA A 304 20.99 7.85 -15.42
C ALA A 304 21.68 6.48 -15.29
N GLU A 305 21.98 6.04 -14.07
CA GLU A 305 22.51 4.70 -13.81
C GLU A 305 21.51 3.62 -14.22
N TRP A 306 20.23 3.74 -13.85
CA TRP A 306 19.18 2.82 -14.26
C TRP A 306 19.01 2.77 -15.79
N GLN A 307 19.00 3.92 -16.46
CA GLN A 307 18.93 3.99 -17.93
C GLN A 307 20.15 3.34 -18.63
N ALA A 308 21.29 3.34 -17.97
CA ALA A 308 22.49 2.68 -18.51
C ALA A 308 22.47 1.15 -18.32
N MET A 309 21.75 0.64 -17.31
CA MET A 309 21.54 -0.80 -17.07
C MET A 309 20.56 -1.38 -18.08
N TYR A 310 19.48 -0.68 -18.37
CA TYR A 310 18.36 -1.19 -19.19
C TYR A 310 18.23 -0.38 -20.51
N GLU A 311 18.90 -0.82 -21.58
CA GLU A 311 18.91 -0.13 -22.89
C GLU A 311 17.50 0.08 -23.49
N ASN A 312 16.55 -0.84 -23.21
CA ASN A 312 15.16 -0.78 -23.67
C ASN A 312 14.21 -0.17 -22.62
N GLY A 313 14.75 0.28 -21.50
CA GLY A 313 13.99 0.93 -20.44
C GLY A 313 13.67 2.39 -20.76
N VAL A 314 12.50 2.86 -20.35
CA VAL A 314 12.04 4.23 -20.56
C VAL A 314 11.98 4.94 -19.21
N TYR A 315 12.78 6.00 -19.04
CA TYR A 315 12.67 6.91 -17.90
C TYR A 315 11.70 8.05 -18.22
N ILE A 316 10.75 8.32 -17.33
CA ILE A 316 9.69 9.32 -17.50
C ILE A 316 9.59 10.18 -16.23
N TYR A 317 9.40 11.49 -16.40
CA TYR A 317 9.23 12.41 -15.28
C TYR A 317 7.97 13.32 -15.41
N ASP A 318 7.27 13.29 -16.57
CA ASP A 318 6.11 14.14 -16.84
C ASP A 318 4.96 13.39 -17.54
N LYS A 319 3.79 14.04 -17.57
CA LYS A 319 2.59 13.49 -18.26
C LYS A 319 2.81 13.32 -19.77
N SER A 320 3.59 14.17 -20.39
CA SER A 320 3.83 14.11 -21.84
C SER A 320 4.63 12.86 -22.23
N GLY A 321 5.65 12.53 -21.43
CA GLY A 321 6.40 11.29 -21.59
C GLY A 321 5.51 10.06 -21.34
N PHE A 322 4.68 10.12 -20.31
CA PHE A 322 3.72 9.05 -20.01
C PHE A 322 2.70 8.85 -21.13
N ASP A 323 2.12 9.93 -21.67
CA ASP A 323 1.15 9.85 -22.77
C ASP A 323 1.77 9.36 -24.09
N GLY A 324 3.08 9.50 -24.24
CA GLY A 324 3.85 9.03 -25.39
C GLY A 324 4.26 7.56 -25.30
N LEU A 325 3.99 6.89 -24.20
CA LEU A 325 4.40 5.51 -23.93
C LEU A 325 3.66 4.53 -24.86
N ASP A 326 4.41 3.68 -25.54
CA ASP A 326 3.88 2.53 -26.30
C ASP A 326 3.98 1.26 -25.43
N THR A 327 2.91 0.95 -24.72
CA THR A 327 2.86 -0.17 -23.77
C THR A 327 2.93 -1.57 -24.43
N GLU A 328 2.78 -1.66 -25.78
CA GLU A 328 2.91 -2.94 -26.50
C GLU A 328 4.39 -3.28 -26.79
N THR A 329 5.27 -2.28 -26.82
CA THR A 329 6.68 -2.46 -27.17
C THR A 329 7.65 -2.05 -26.06
N THR A 330 7.17 -1.37 -25.01
CA THR A 330 7.98 -1.00 -23.86
C THR A 330 8.17 -2.20 -22.95
N GLU A 331 9.43 -2.51 -22.67
CA GLU A 331 9.81 -3.63 -21.81
C GLU A 331 9.88 -3.19 -20.34
N ARG A 332 10.37 -1.95 -20.09
CA ARG A 332 10.57 -1.43 -18.72
C ARG A 332 10.22 0.04 -18.60
N ILE A 333 9.62 0.41 -17.47
CA ILE A 333 9.27 1.79 -17.11
C ILE A 333 9.88 2.14 -15.76
N PHE A 334 10.64 3.23 -15.72
CA PHE A 334 10.98 3.92 -14.48
C PHE A 334 10.46 5.35 -14.57
N ALA A 335 9.43 5.67 -13.76
CA ALA A 335 8.75 6.95 -13.83
C ALA A 335 8.66 7.63 -12.47
N LEU A 336 9.19 8.84 -12.37
CA LEU A 336 9.21 9.66 -11.17
C LEU A 336 8.58 11.01 -11.48
N PHE A 337 7.26 11.12 -11.28
CA PHE A 337 6.46 12.24 -11.76
C PHE A 337 6.59 13.51 -10.92
N ASN A 338 7.07 13.40 -9.69
CA ASN A 338 7.20 14.55 -8.80
C ASN A 338 8.52 14.50 -8.03
N GLU A 339 9.03 15.66 -7.65
CA GLU A 339 10.20 15.82 -6.79
C GLU A 339 10.02 15.09 -5.44
N SER A 340 8.84 15.19 -4.84
CA SER A 340 8.44 14.52 -3.61
C SER A 340 7.28 13.55 -3.90
N HIS A 341 6.23 13.56 -3.10
CA HIS A 341 5.01 12.79 -3.41
C HIS A 341 4.31 13.36 -4.65
N MET A 342 3.60 12.52 -5.40
CA MET A 342 2.67 12.99 -6.42
C MET A 342 1.59 13.89 -5.78
N GLN A 343 0.91 14.69 -6.58
CA GLN A 343 -0.16 15.54 -6.08
C GLN A 343 -1.32 14.70 -5.51
N TYR A 344 -2.10 15.28 -4.60
CA TYR A 344 -3.42 14.74 -4.27
C TYR A 344 -4.28 14.68 -5.52
N GLU A 345 -5.15 13.69 -5.66
CA GLU A 345 -6.01 13.60 -6.85
C GLU A 345 -6.78 14.90 -7.11
N ALA A 346 -7.28 15.54 -6.07
CA ALA A 346 -7.98 16.83 -6.19
C ALA A 346 -7.07 17.99 -6.64
N ASP A 347 -5.76 17.88 -6.45
CA ASP A 347 -4.75 18.89 -6.80
C ASP A 347 -3.96 18.54 -8.07
N ARG A 348 -4.08 17.31 -8.59
CA ARG A 348 -3.32 16.76 -9.71
C ARG A 348 -3.32 17.66 -10.96
N GLY A 349 -4.43 18.32 -11.22
CA GLY A 349 -4.53 19.29 -12.32
C GLY A 349 -3.68 20.56 -12.17
N ASN A 350 -3.09 20.79 -11.00
CA ASN A 350 -2.22 21.94 -10.70
C ASN A 350 -0.73 21.59 -10.83
N ASP A 351 -0.39 20.32 -11.08
CA ASP A 351 0.99 19.95 -11.34
C ASP A 351 1.56 20.62 -12.61
N ILE A 352 2.80 21.11 -12.54
CA ILE A 352 3.39 21.94 -13.59
C ILE A 352 3.72 21.13 -14.85
N ALA A 353 4.32 19.96 -14.69
CA ALA A 353 4.64 19.05 -15.78
C ALA A 353 3.48 18.14 -16.16
N GLY A 354 2.50 18.05 -15.25
CA GLY A 354 1.42 17.11 -15.29
C GLY A 354 1.85 15.70 -14.90
N GLU A 355 0.98 15.01 -14.22
CA GLU A 355 1.19 13.62 -13.79
C GLU A 355 -0.04 12.75 -14.10
N PRO A 356 0.14 11.43 -14.33
CA PRO A 356 -0.98 10.53 -14.57
C PRO A 356 -1.77 10.29 -13.28
N SER A 357 -3.03 9.87 -13.42
CA SER A 357 -3.79 9.33 -12.30
C SER A 357 -3.29 7.93 -11.93
N ILE A 358 -3.60 7.48 -10.71
CA ILE A 358 -3.28 6.11 -10.27
C ILE A 358 -3.94 5.07 -11.18
N ALA A 359 -5.13 5.33 -11.73
CA ALA A 359 -5.81 4.45 -12.67
C ALA A 359 -5.09 4.38 -14.02
N GLU A 360 -4.56 5.51 -14.53
CA GLU A 360 -3.74 5.54 -15.76
C GLU A 360 -2.44 4.76 -15.56
N MET A 361 -1.75 4.95 -14.42
CA MET A 361 -0.54 4.19 -14.09
C MET A 361 -0.81 2.69 -13.99
N THR A 362 -1.89 2.29 -13.30
CA THR A 362 -2.32 0.89 -13.19
C THR A 362 -2.59 0.28 -14.57
N SER A 363 -3.27 1.02 -15.46
CA SER A 363 -3.52 0.55 -16.84
C SER A 363 -2.23 0.35 -17.63
N ALA A 364 -1.29 1.27 -17.52
CA ALA A 364 -0.01 1.17 -18.23
C ALA A 364 0.83 0.00 -17.69
N ALA A 365 0.90 -0.14 -16.38
CA ALA A 365 1.63 -1.23 -15.72
C ALA A 365 1.11 -2.61 -16.13
N ILE A 366 -0.20 -2.85 -16.03
CA ILE A 366 -0.78 -4.15 -16.40
C ILE A 366 -0.45 -4.50 -17.85
N LYS A 367 -0.54 -3.53 -18.78
CA LYS A 367 -0.25 -3.80 -20.20
C LYS A 367 1.21 -4.14 -20.46
N VAL A 368 2.14 -3.52 -19.74
CA VAL A 368 3.57 -3.84 -19.87
C VAL A 368 3.89 -5.19 -19.24
N LEU A 369 3.39 -5.43 -18.02
CA LEU A 369 3.65 -6.66 -17.27
C LEU A 369 3.01 -7.91 -17.91
N ASP A 370 1.83 -7.77 -18.55
CA ASP A 370 1.11 -8.88 -19.20
C ASP A 370 1.81 -9.38 -20.49
N ASN A 371 2.86 -8.72 -20.95
CA ASN A 371 3.71 -9.23 -22.04
C ASN A 371 4.48 -10.49 -21.64
N ASN A 372 4.63 -10.77 -20.35
CA ASN A 372 5.25 -12.00 -19.85
C ASN A 372 4.22 -13.16 -19.82
N GLU A 373 4.54 -14.25 -20.53
CA GLU A 373 3.68 -15.45 -20.58
C GLU A 373 3.55 -16.16 -19.21
N GLU A 374 4.53 -16.01 -18.32
CA GLU A 374 4.50 -16.54 -16.95
C GLU A 374 3.63 -15.70 -15.99
N GLY A 375 3.21 -14.50 -16.43
CA GLY A 375 2.38 -13.58 -15.67
C GLY A 375 3.18 -12.60 -14.81
N PHE A 376 2.50 -11.94 -13.87
CA PHE A 376 3.10 -10.84 -13.13
C PHE A 376 2.65 -10.72 -11.66
N PHE A 377 3.45 -10.00 -10.89
CA PHE A 377 3.10 -9.44 -9.59
C PHE A 377 3.14 -7.91 -9.66
N LEU A 378 2.07 -7.25 -9.24
CA LEU A 378 1.95 -5.79 -9.22
C LEU A 378 1.48 -5.31 -7.86
N MET A 379 2.23 -4.40 -7.22
CA MET A 379 1.78 -3.65 -6.05
C MET A 379 1.36 -2.25 -6.49
N VAL A 380 0.17 -1.81 -6.04
CA VAL A 380 -0.40 -0.48 -6.33
C VAL A 380 -0.80 0.20 -5.03
N GLU A 381 -0.17 1.31 -4.70
CA GLU A 381 -0.46 2.08 -3.50
C GLU A 381 -1.10 3.44 -3.82
N SER A 382 -2.15 3.78 -3.08
CA SER A 382 -2.62 5.16 -2.96
C SER A 382 -2.12 5.76 -1.66
N GLY A 383 -0.90 6.29 -1.66
CA GLY A 383 -0.23 6.80 -0.47
C GLY A 383 -0.74 8.18 -0.02
N ARG A 384 -1.45 8.91 -0.89
CA ARG A 384 -1.93 10.26 -0.55
C ARG A 384 -3.21 10.26 0.29
N ILE A 385 -3.91 9.14 0.45
CA ILE A 385 -5.04 9.00 1.38
C ILE A 385 -4.54 9.28 2.81
N ASP A 386 -3.46 8.60 3.23
CA ASP A 386 -2.81 8.77 4.53
C ASP A 386 -2.39 10.23 4.78
N HIS A 387 -1.66 10.80 3.83
CA HIS A 387 -1.17 12.17 3.95
C HIS A 387 -2.30 13.19 4.13
N ALA A 388 -3.42 13.03 3.42
CA ALA A 388 -4.57 13.92 3.59
C ALA A 388 -5.23 13.76 4.96
N HIS A 389 -5.27 12.54 5.51
CA HIS A 389 -5.71 12.29 6.88
C HIS A 389 -4.78 12.96 7.88
N HIS A 390 -3.47 12.79 7.75
CA HIS A 390 -2.47 13.47 8.58
C HIS A 390 -2.61 14.99 8.56
N ALA A 391 -2.95 15.56 7.41
CA ALA A 391 -3.24 16.98 7.26
C ALA A 391 -4.59 17.42 7.87
N GLY A 392 -5.43 16.48 8.31
CA GLY A 392 -6.78 16.72 8.81
C GLY A 392 -7.79 17.09 7.73
N ASN A 393 -7.53 16.72 6.47
CA ASN A 393 -8.34 17.05 5.30
C ASN A 393 -9.15 15.86 4.78
N ALA A 394 -10.39 15.73 5.22
CA ALA A 394 -11.27 14.67 4.75
C ALA A 394 -11.56 14.76 3.23
N TYR A 395 -11.60 15.96 2.66
CA TYR A 395 -11.84 16.14 1.22
C TYR A 395 -10.76 15.43 0.41
N GLY A 396 -9.47 15.74 0.65
CA GLY A 396 -8.33 15.10 -0.02
C GLY A 396 -8.36 13.58 0.15
N ALA A 397 -8.46 13.09 1.39
CA ALA A 397 -8.47 11.66 1.69
C ALA A 397 -9.58 10.89 0.94
N LEU A 398 -10.78 11.46 0.84
CA LEU A 398 -11.89 10.79 0.15
C LEU A 398 -11.77 10.84 -1.37
N TYR A 399 -11.21 11.91 -1.95
CA TYR A 399 -10.95 11.99 -3.39
C TYR A 399 -9.88 11.01 -3.82
N ASP A 400 -8.78 10.87 -3.06
CA ASP A 400 -7.73 9.88 -3.31
C ASP A 400 -8.27 8.44 -3.14
N THR A 401 -9.17 8.19 -2.17
CA THR A 401 -9.84 6.88 -2.01
C THR A 401 -10.73 6.55 -3.21
N ILE A 402 -11.44 7.54 -3.77
CA ILE A 402 -12.27 7.33 -4.97
C ILE A 402 -11.39 7.03 -6.18
N ALA A 403 -10.30 7.78 -6.37
CA ALA A 403 -9.33 7.52 -7.43
C ALA A 403 -8.68 6.14 -7.30
N PHE A 404 -8.38 5.71 -6.09
CA PHE A 404 -7.92 4.34 -5.80
C PHE A 404 -8.94 3.29 -6.22
N ALA A 405 -10.23 3.50 -5.91
CA ALA A 405 -11.29 2.59 -6.36
C ALA A 405 -11.42 2.54 -7.90
N GLU A 406 -11.14 3.66 -8.60
CA GLU A 406 -11.08 3.68 -10.07
C GLU A 406 -9.89 2.88 -10.61
N ALA A 407 -8.75 2.89 -9.93
CA ALA A 407 -7.60 2.06 -10.28
C ALA A 407 -7.91 0.55 -10.12
N VAL A 408 -8.59 0.19 -9.03
CA VAL A 408 -9.08 -1.19 -8.82
C VAL A 408 -10.06 -1.61 -9.93
N ASP A 409 -11.02 -0.75 -10.29
CA ASP A 409 -11.97 -0.99 -11.40
C ASP A 409 -11.25 -1.15 -12.75
N THR A 410 -10.16 -0.42 -12.94
CA THR A 410 -9.31 -0.51 -14.13
C THR A 410 -8.61 -1.86 -14.19
N ALA A 411 -8.01 -2.31 -13.11
CA ALA A 411 -7.37 -3.62 -13.03
C ALA A 411 -8.38 -4.76 -13.24
N ASP A 412 -9.54 -4.67 -12.60
CA ASP A 412 -10.63 -5.63 -12.73
C ASP A 412 -11.12 -5.80 -14.17
N LYS A 413 -11.13 -4.72 -14.93
CA LYS A 413 -11.54 -4.75 -16.34
C LYS A 413 -10.46 -5.23 -17.31
N LEU A 414 -9.19 -5.09 -16.94
CA LEU A 414 -8.05 -5.43 -17.80
C LEU A 414 -7.55 -6.85 -17.59
N THR A 415 -7.98 -7.53 -16.53
CA THR A 415 -7.51 -8.87 -16.17
C THR A 415 -8.63 -9.91 -16.16
N ASP A 416 -8.26 -11.18 -16.28
CA ASP A 416 -9.18 -12.30 -16.22
C ASP A 416 -9.34 -12.82 -14.78
N ASP A 417 -10.58 -12.93 -14.31
CA ASP A 417 -10.94 -13.41 -12.97
C ASP A 417 -10.51 -14.86 -12.70
N GLU A 418 -10.30 -15.67 -13.76
CA GLU A 418 -9.87 -17.06 -13.63
C GLU A 418 -8.33 -17.18 -13.46
N GLU A 419 -7.59 -16.14 -13.89
CA GLU A 419 -6.13 -16.13 -13.90
C GLU A 419 -5.50 -15.09 -12.95
N THR A 420 -6.28 -14.11 -12.47
CA THR A 420 -5.75 -12.99 -11.68
C THR A 420 -6.36 -12.94 -10.27
N LEU A 421 -5.50 -12.99 -9.25
CA LEU A 421 -5.88 -12.63 -7.88
C LEU A 421 -5.74 -11.13 -7.70
N ILE A 422 -6.83 -10.45 -7.33
CA ILE A 422 -6.81 -9.06 -6.89
C ILE A 422 -7.13 -9.02 -5.40
N ILE A 423 -6.22 -8.44 -4.61
CA ILE A 423 -6.42 -8.14 -3.19
C ILE A 423 -6.43 -6.63 -3.02
N VAL A 424 -7.41 -6.10 -2.31
CA VAL A 424 -7.51 -4.67 -1.94
C VAL A 424 -7.55 -4.59 -0.42
N THR A 425 -6.66 -3.81 0.16
CA THR A 425 -6.60 -3.62 1.62
C THR A 425 -6.12 -2.22 1.97
N ALA A 426 -6.05 -1.93 3.26
CA ALA A 426 -5.28 -0.84 3.82
C ALA A 426 -4.13 -1.42 4.66
N ASP A 427 -3.11 -0.66 4.88
CA ASP A 427 -2.02 -0.99 5.79
C ASP A 427 -2.40 -0.68 7.26
N HIS A 428 -3.11 0.43 7.50
CA HIS A 428 -3.72 0.85 8.77
C HIS A 428 -4.92 1.79 8.53
N GLY A 429 -5.47 2.35 9.59
CA GLY A 429 -6.49 3.39 9.54
C GLY A 429 -6.04 4.67 10.25
N HIS A 430 -6.95 5.66 10.31
CA HIS A 430 -6.75 6.95 10.97
C HIS A 430 -7.78 7.20 12.06
N VAL A 431 -7.54 8.18 12.95
CA VAL A 431 -8.51 8.57 14.00
C VAL A 431 -9.67 9.37 13.43
N PHE A 432 -10.15 8.95 12.28
CA PHE A 432 -11.20 9.53 11.46
C PHE A 432 -12.58 8.96 11.78
N THR A 433 -13.60 9.80 11.89
CA THR A 433 -14.93 9.39 12.34
C THR A 433 -16.03 9.96 11.49
N ILE A 434 -17.14 9.19 11.37
CA ILE A 434 -18.45 9.65 10.88
C ILE A 434 -19.35 9.78 12.10
N ALA A 435 -19.85 10.97 12.43
CA ALA A 435 -20.53 11.26 13.69
C ALA A 435 -21.84 12.05 13.51
N GLY A 436 -22.56 12.26 14.62
CA GLY A 436 -23.86 12.89 14.66
C GLY A 436 -24.99 11.94 14.28
N TYR A 437 -26.17 12.52 13.97
CA TYR A 437 -27.34 11.81 13.47
C TYR A 437 -27.84 12.46 12.17
N PRO A 438 -26.97 12.59 11.13
CA PRO A 438 -27.36 13.21 9.88
C PRO A 438 -28.47 12.42 9.20
N LYS A 439 -29.40 13.14 8.56
CA LYS A 439 -30.42 12.50 7.73
C LYS A 439 -29.78 11.82 6.52
N ARG A 440 -30.42 10.77 6.00
CA ARG A 440 -29.96 10.10 4.78
C ARG A 440 -29.82 11.11 3.63
N GLY A 441 -28.75 11.04 2.87
CA GLY A 441 -28.40 11.98 1.81
C GLY A 441 -27.87 13.32 2.31
N ASN A 442 -27.52 13.45 3.60
CA ASN A 442 -26.78 14.60 4.10
C ASN A 442 -25.42 14.67 3.39
N PRO A 443 -25.00 15.83 2.86
CA PRO A 443 -23.66 15.93 2.28
C PRO A 443 -22.61 15.41 3.27
N ILE A 444 -21.84 14.39 2.87
CA ILE A 444 -20.91 13.73 3.81
C ILE A 444 -19.83 14.69 4.32
N LEU A 445 -19.35 15.60 3.48
CA LEU A 445 -18.41 16.67 3.85
C LEU A 445 -19.11 17.84 4.59
N GLY A 446 -20.45 17.80 4.70
CA GLY A 446 -21.25 18.88 5.22
C GLY A 446 -21.42 18.87 6.73
N LYS A 447 -22.08 19.93 7.21
CA LYS A 447 -22.61 20.00 8.58
C LYS A 447 -23.71 18.97 8.78
N VAL A 448 -23.85 18.46 10.00
CA VAL A 448 -24.94 17.55 10.35
C VAL A 448 -26.29 18.25 10.24
N VAL A 449 -27.20 17.66 9.47
CA VAL A 449 -28.61 18.03 9.45
C VAL A 449 -29.43 16.82 9.91
N ASN A 450 -30.08 16.93 11.07
CA ASN A 450 -30.79 15.82 11.69
C ASN A 450 -32.02 15.37 10.88
N VAL A 451 -32.44 14.13 11.09
CA VAL A 451 -33.69 13.60 10.53
C VAL A 451 -34.86 14.48 10.92
N GLY A 452 -35.65 14.90 9.93
CA GLY A 452 -36.83 15.78 10.12
C GLY A 452 -36.51 17.28 10.27
N SER A 453 -35.26 17.69 10.02
CA SER A 453 -34.81 19.07 10.01
C SER A 453 -34.24 19.46 8.64
N ASP A 454 -34.26 20.76 8.35
CA ASP A 454 -33.53 21.37 7.22
C ASP A 454 -32.43 22.34 7.71
N GLU A 455 -32.32 22.51 9.03
CA GLU A 455 -31.31 23.35 9.67
C GLU A 455 -30.15 22.49 10.21
N ALA A 456 -28.95 23.08 10.20
CA ALA A 456 -27.78 22.43 10.78
C ALA A 456 -27.99 22.19 12.28
N ALA A 457 -27.63 20.98 12.74
CA ALA A 457 -27.64 20.66 14.15
C ALA A 457 -26.56 21.44 14.89
N THR A 458 -26.87 21.88 16.10
CA THR A 458 -25.95 22.61 16.97
C THR A 458 -25.53 21.75 18.16
N ALA A 459 -24.26 21.88 18.57
CA ALA A 459 -23.73 21.30 19.78
C ALA A 459 -24.17 22.10 21.04
N ALA A 460 -23.69 21.69 22.22
CA ALA A 460 -24.05 22.32 23.48
C ALA A 460 -23.56 23.78 23.61
N ASP A 461 -22.56 24.18 22.83
CA ASP A 461 -22.06 25.56 22.74
C ASP A 461 -22.91 26.44 21.77
N GLY A 462 -23.90 25.87 21.12
CA GLY A 462 -24.79 26.57 20.19
C GLY A 462 -24.24 26.67 18.75
N THR A 463 -23.06 26.14 18.45
CA THR A 463 -22.45 26.18 17.13
C THR A 463 -22.68 24.86 16.35
N PRO A 464 -22.78 24.90 15.01
CA PRO A 464 -22.90 23.69 14.19
C PRO A 464 -21.60 22.87 14.21
N TYR A 465 -21.70 21.62 13.73
CA TYR A 465 -20.57 20.70 13.60
C TYR A 465 -20.71 19.83 12.34
N THR A 466 -19.57 19.30 11.86
CA THR A 466 -19.51 18.48 10.64
C THR A 466 -19.82 17.01 10.92
N THR A 467 -20.24 16.28 9.87
CA THR A 467 -20.43 14.83 9.92
C THR A 467 -19.10 14.10 10.12
N LEU A 468 -18.04 14.59 9.46
CA LEU A 468 -16.70 14.05 9.54
C LEU A 468 -15.84 14.82 10.56
N GLY A 469 -14.95 14.14 11.23
CA GLY A 469 -14.04 14.74 12.21
C GLY A 469 -12.90 13.81 12.57
N TYR A 470 -11.92 14.39 13.26
CA TYR A 470 -10.74 13.65 13.76
C TYR A 470 -10.66 13.72 15.29
N THR A 471 -10.09 12.68 15.89
CA THR A 471 -9.84 12.69 17.35
C THR A 471 -8.68 13.59 17.72
N ASN A 472 -7.63 13.64 16.89
CA ASN A 472 -6.47 14.51 17.10
C ASN A 472 -6.01 15.11 15.77
N GLY A 473 -5.01 15.99 15.79
CA GLY A 473 -4.38 16.57 14.60
C GLY A 473 -4.30 18.09 14.63
N LEU A 474 -4.07 18.68 13.45
CA LEU A 474 -3.91 20.14 13.25
C LEU A 474 -5.17 20.93 13.58
N GLY A 475 -6.34 20.30 13.48
CA GLY A 475 -7.63 20.95 13.72
C GLY A 475 -8.11 21.83 12.57
N PHE A 476 -9.09 22.66 12.87
CA PHE A 476 -9.82 23.45 11.88
C PHE A 476 -8.92 24.32 10.99
N ARG A 477 -9.20 24.27 9.67
CA ARG A 477 -8.76 25.25 8.67
C ARG A 477 -9.90 25.56 7.71
N ASN A 478 -9.88 26.75 7.17
CA ASN A 478 -10.80 27.16 6.10
C ASN A 478 -9.99 27.91 5.03
N LEU A 479 -9.39 27.14 4.13
CA LEU A 479 -8.53 27.62 3.04
C LEU A 479 -9.31 27.77 1.72
N GLY A 480 -10.65 27.63 1.75
CA GLY A 480 -11.53 27.83 0.60
C GLY A 480 -11.28 26.81 -0.50
N ASP A 481 -10.91 27.29 -1.70
CA ASP A 481 -10.75 26.44 -2.89
C ASP A 481 -9.34 25.82 -3.01
N VAL A 482 -8.52 25.85 -1.96
CA VAL A 482 -7.18 25.23 -1.95
C VAL A 482 -7.33 23.70 -1.94
N THR A 483 -6.80 23.05 -2.96
CA THR A 483 -6.89 21.60 -3.18
C THR A 483 -5.72 20.81 -2.60
N ASN A 484 -4.60 21.47 -2.32
CA ASN A 484 -3.44 20.85 -1.67
C ASN A 484 -3.70 20.73 -0.15
N SER A 485 -3.89 19.49 0.32
CA SER A 485 -4.13 19.21 1.75
C SER A 485 -2.97 19.62 2.64
N ASP A 486 -1.72 19.59 2.15
CA ASP A 486 -0.53 19.95 2.92
C ASP A 486 -0.45 21.45 3.27
N ALA A 487 -1.29 22.29 2.65
CA ALA A 487 -1.38 23.70 2.99
C ALA A 487 -1.76 23.96 4.47
N SER A 488 -2.36 22.99 5.15
CA SER A 488 -2.68 23.05 6.59
C SER A 488 -1.44 23.13 7.49
N TYR A 489 -0.31 22.59 7.04
CA TYR A 489 0.94 22.60 7.81
C TYR A 489 1.64 23.96 7.85
N LEU A 490 1.21 24.92 7.03
CA LEU A 490 1.76 26.29 7.04
C LEU A 490 1.48 27.04 8.35
N GLU A 491 0.51 26.56 9.13
CA GLU A 491 0.12 27.13 10.42
C GLU A 491 0.21 26.04 11.51
N GLY A 492 0.51 26.45 12.73
CA GLY A 492 0.54 25.52 13.88
C GLY A 492 -0.86 24.99 14.25
N PRO A 493 -0.95 23.95 15.13
CA PRO A 493 -2.21 23.35 15.53
C PRO A 493 -3.23 24.37 16.05
N ASP A 494 -4.48 24.27 15.60
CA ASP A 494 -5.58 25.05 16.13
C ASP A 494 -6.20 24.37 17.36
N THR A 495 -6.81 25.16 18.23
CA THR A 495 -7.35 24.66 19.49
C THR A 495 -8.81 25.07 19.68
N GLY A 496 -9.58 24.14 20.21
CA GLY A 496 -10.98 24.34 20.52
C GLY A 496 -11.89 24.40 19.31
N ARG A 497 -13.17 24.41 19.56
CA ARG A 497 -14.20 24.47 18.52
C ARG A 497 -14.29 25.87 17.91
N LYS A 498 -14.62 25.91 16.64
CA LYS A 498 -14.88 27.16 15.90
C LYS A 498 -16.38 27.28 15.57
N ASP A 499 -16.83 28.52 15.44
CA ASP A 499 -18.15 28.77 14.88
C ASP A 499 -18.09 28.67 13.35
N ILE A 500 -18.60 27.57 12.84
CA ILE A 500 -18.65 27.28 11.41
C ILE A 500 -20.01 27.60 10.78
N THR A 501 -20.85 28.41 11.43
CA THR A 501 -22.20 28.75 10.95
C THR A 501 -22.15 29.22 9.51
N ASP A 502 -21.27 30.17 9.19
CA ASP A 502 -21.14 30.79 7.87
C ASP A 502 -20.02 30.15 7.00
N VAL A 503 -19.44 29.03 7.42
CA VAL A 503 -18.38 28.33 6.68
C VAL A 503 -18.98 27.28 5.77
N ASP A 504 -18.58 27.24 4.49
CA ASP A 504 -18.84 26.09 3.61
C ASP A 504 -17.84 24.99 3.91
N THR A 505 -18.30 23.92 4.53
CA THR A 505 -17.47 22.78 4.94
C THR A 505 -17.27 21.74 3.83
N THR A 506 -17.86 21.98 2.65
CA THR A 506 -17.74 21.07 1.50
C THR A 506 -16.64 21.49 0.52
N THR A 507 -15.96 22.60 0.78
CA THR A 507 -14.86 23.10 -0.04
C THR A 507 -13.58 22.27 0.18
N PRO A 508 -12.71 22.15 -0.84
CA PRO A 508 -11.48 21.35 -0.73
C PRO A 508 -10.55 21.79 0.42
N GLY A 509 -10.44 23.08 0.66
CA GLY A 509 -9.58 23.63 1.71
C GLY A 509 -10.21 23.67 3.11
N TYR A 510 -11.32 22.95 3.35
CA TYR A 510 -11.87 22.78 4.69
C TYR A 510 -11.19 21.59 5.39
N HIS A 511 -10.52 21.87 6.51
CA HIS A 511 -9.92 20.86 7.38
C HIS A 511 -10.75 20.72 8.65
N GLN A 512 -10.98 19.47 9.04
CA GLN A 512 -11.89 19.13 10.12
C GLN A 512 -11.35 19.55 11.50
N GLU A 513 -12.27 19.83 12.43
CA GLU A 513 -11.93 20.05 13.83
C GLU A 513 -11.31 18.76 14.42
N ALA A 514 -10.31 18.92 15.31
CA ALA A 514 -9.73 17.85 16.09
C ALA A 514 -9.87 18.15 17.59
N LEU A 515 -10.11 17.11 18.39
CA LEU A 515 -10.28 17.26 19.83
C LEU A 515 -8.92 17.51 20.53
N ILE A 516 -7.88 16.80 20.14
CA ILE A 516 -6.54 16.88 20.71
C ILE A 516 -5.63 17.56 19.69
N PRO A 517 -5.12 18.77 19.97
CA PRO A 517 -4.25 19.48 19.04
C PRO A 517 -2.85 18.85 18.98
N LEU A 518 -2.46 18.39 17.80
CA LEU A 518 -1.15 17.83 17.48
C LEU A 518 -0.60 18.49 16.22
N GLY A 519 0.71 18.34 15.98
CA GLY A 519 1.37 18.85 14.77
C GLY A 519 1.02 18.08 13.49
N SER A 520 0.40 16.92 13.64
CA SER A 520 -0.15 16.06 12.58
C SER A 520 -1.25 15.20 13.19
N GLU A 521 -2.21 14.76 12.42
CA GLU A 521 -3.14 13.71 12.82
C GLU A 521 -2.40 12.37 12.90
N THR A 522 -2.92 11.38 13.62
CA THR A 522 -2.23 10.11 13.84
C THR A 522 -3.03 8.93 13.31
N HIS A 523 -2.32 7.85 13.00
CA HIS A 523 -2.95 6.57 12.72
C HIS A 523 -3.84 6.10 13.85
N SER A 524 -4.76 5.18 13.55
CA SER A 524 -5.55 4.42 14.53
C SER A 524 -5.05 2.98 14.64
N GLY A 525 -5.35 2.34 15.78
CA GLY A 525 -5.09 0.92 16.01
C GLY A 525 -6.29 0.02 15.65
N GLU A 526 -7.15 0.47 14.72
CA GLU A 526 -8.31 -0.30 14.28
C GLU A 526 -7.94 -1.39 13.26
N ASP A 527 -8.76 -2.45 13.18
CA ASP A 527 -8.69 -3.41 12.09
C ASP A 527 -9.17 -2.75 10.78
N VAL A 528 -8.57 -3.13 9.65
CA VAL A 528 -8.94 -2.61 8.32
C VAL A 528 -9.57 -3.67 7.43
N GLY A 529 -10.27 -3.25 6.37
CA GLY A 529 -10.91 -4.16 5.43
C GLY A 529 -9.91 -4.83 4.49
N ILE A 530 -10.16 -6.11 4.19
CA ILE A 530 -9.54 -6.81 3.07
C ILE A 530 -10.66 -7.25 2.12
N TYR A 531 -10.48 -7.01 0.84
CA TYR A 531 -11.41 -7.40 -0.23
C TYR A 531 -10.63 -8.18 -1.27
N ALA A 532 -11.20 -9.28 -1.78
CA ALA A 532 -10.48 -10.10 -2.74
C ALA A 532 -11.39 -10.77 -3.77
N LYS A 533 -10.83 -11.01 -4.97
CA LYS A 533 -11.44 -11.80 -6.04
C LYS A 533 -10.37 -12.58 -6.80
N GLY A 534 -10.77 -13.64 -7.49
CA GLY A 534 -9.87 -14.49 -8.27
C GLY A 534 -9.38 -15.73 -7.51
N PRO A 535 -8.38 -16.44 -8.07
CA PRO A 535 -7.82 -17.65 -7.45
C PRO A 535 -7.24 -17.35 -6.06
N GLY A 536 -7.55 -18.18 -5.06
CA GLY A 536 -7.09 -18.00 -3.69
C GLY A 536 -7.89 -17.00 -2.85
N ALA A 537 -8.71 -16.12 -3.44
CA ALA A 537 -9.46 -15.08 -2.73
C ALA A 537 -10.37 -15.60 -1.62
N PHE A 538 -10.86 -16.85 -1.70
CA PHE A 538 -11.69 -17.49 -0.68
C PHE A 538 -11.01 -17.64 0.68
N LEU A 539 -9.71 -17.49 0.75
CA LEU A 539 -8.93 -17.50 2.00
C LEU A 539 -9.10 -16.20 2.80
N VAL A 540 -9.51 -15.13 2.14
CA VAL A 540 -9.81 -13.84 2.78
C VAL A 540 -11.19 -13.91 3.43
N ASN A 541 -11.22 -14.19 4.73
CA ASN A 541 -12.45 -14.22 5.52
C ASN A 541 -12.12 -14.07 7.02
N GLY A 542 -13.08 -13.58 7.82
CA GLY A 542 -12.90 -13.39 9.26
C GLY A 542 -11.97 -12.21 9.59
N THR A 543 -11.28 -12.29 10.72
CA THR A 543 -10.30 -11.31 11.19
C THR A 543 -8.96 -12.01 11.30
N ASN A 544 -7.98 -11.57 10.53
CA ASN A 544 -6.70 -12.23 10.32
C ASN A 544 -5.53 -11.34 10.79
N GLU A 545 -4.39 -11.96 11.05
CA GLU A 545 -3.12 -11.22 11.12
C GLU A 545 -2.78 -10.65 9.73
N GLN A 546 -2.12 -9.50 9.67
CA GLN A 546 -1.79 -8.84 8.40
C GLN A 546 -0.83 -9.67 7.54
N SER A 547 0.05 -10.41 8.18
CA SER A 547 0.96 -11.39 7.56
C SER A 547 0.26 -12.52 6.79
N VAL A 548 -1.05 -12.76 7.02
CA VAL A 548 -1.86 -13.71 6.24
C VAL A 548 -1.92 -13.34 4.75
N ILE A 549 -1.81 -12.05 4.41
CA ILE A 549 -1.86 -11.57 3.02
C ILE A 549 -0.73 -12.21 2.19
N PHE A 550 0.50 -12.26 2.71
CA PHE A 550 1.60 -12.99 2.07
C PHE A 550 1.22 -14.45 1.74
N HIS A 551 0.64 -15.15 2.71
CA HIS A 551 0.29 -16.56 2.52
C HIS A 551 -0.87 -16.78 1.55
N VAL A 552 -1.78 -15.80 1.41
CA VAL A 552 -2.81 -15.83 0.37
C VAL A 552 -2.19 -15.64 -1.01
N ILE A 553 -1.24 -14.72 -1.13
CA ILE A 553 -0.45 -14.47 -2.34
C ILE A 553 0.32 -15.73 -2.74
N ASP A 554 1.10 -16.30 -1.83
CA ASP A 554 1.88 -17.52 -2.08
C ASP A 554 0.97 -18.72 -2.42
N PHE A 555 -0.13 -18.91 -1.70
CA PHE A 555 -1.09 -19.97 -2.03
C PHE A 555 -1.62 -19.84 -3.46
N ALA A 556 -1.97 -18.63 -3.89
CA ALA A 556 -2.50 -18.37 -5.22
C ALA A 556 -1.42 -18.44 -6.30
N GLY A 557 -0.28 -17.79 -6.08
CA GLY A 557 0.82 -17.69 -7.03
C GLY A 557 1.76 -18.91 -7.03
N ASP A 558 1.83 -19.67 -5.92
CA ASP A 558 2.82 -20.75 -5.70
C ASP A 558 4.28 -20.27 -5.77
N PHE A 559 4.48 -19.01 -5.36
CA PHE A 559 5.74 -18.29 -5.58
C PHE A 559 6.93 -18.97 -4.91
N VAL A 560 6.76 -19.42 -3.66
CA VAL A 560 7.82 -20.13 -2.93
C VAL A 560 8.28 -21.38 -3.68
N SER A 561 7.33 -22.25 -4.11
CA SER A 561 7.68 -23.47 -4.85
C SER A 561 8.28 -23.18 -6.23
N GLN A 562 7.78 -22.14 -6.92
CA GLN A 562 8.31 -21.75 -8.23
C GLN A 562 9.73 -21.19 -8.10
N ALA A 563 9.98 -20.33 -7.11
CA ALA A 563 11.30 -19.79 -6.83
C ALA A 563 12.30 -20.88 -6.42
N GLU A 564 11.90 -21.83 -5.55
CA GLU A 564 12.73 -23.01 -5.21
C GLU A 564 13.12 -23.81 -6.46
N ASN A 565 12.17 -24.07 -7.36
CA ASN A 565 12.43 -24.81 -8.60
C ASN A 565 13.33 -24.03 -9.59
N ALA A 566 13.24 -22.71 -9.63
CA ALA A 566 14.09 -21.88 -10.50
C ALA A 566 15.56 -21.87 -10.06
N MET A 567 15.82 -22.13 -8.78
CA MET A 567 17.16 -22.19 -8.20
C MET A 567 17.77 -23.60 -8.19
N GLU A 568 17.00 -24.68 -8.50
CA GLU A 568 17.51 -26.07 -8.66
C GLU A 568 18.15 -26.27 -10.05
#